data_8edcc3d013f4f9ef04a30ec2f1b180b6
#
_entry.id   8edcc3d013f4f9ef04a30ec2f1b180b6
#
_cell.length_a   1.000
_cell.length_b   1.000
_cell.length_c   1.000
_cell.angle_alpha   90.00
_cell.angle_beta   90.00
_cell.angle_gamma   90.00
#
_symmetry.space_group_name_H-M   'P 1'
#
loop_
_entity.id
_entity.type
_entity.pdbx_description
1 polymer ?
#
loop_
_entity_poly.entity_id
_entity_poly.type
_entity_poly.pdbx_seq_one_letter_code
_entity_poly.pdbx_strand_id
1 'polypeptide(L)'
;MLYFLGNCQMDFLSRAVERLGYGCKYRVLASPFTYNSSPGVIPQELVVKDKIFNLKDYYHDRQLLNQFQIIGPDDKRPELIVLNLFHENSPLFINNTAKYIFFINPDVWKEYPEFEVWMKAEFGMIGANPTTYFKRYEEMLKNVRANFADVPLIVVSRLSHFPAFGPDPYSYLEGWGELWRTAGSVFKRWEKEINGLTIVEMDRIFAGIWSTSDKKIESHCPFLKFDIIEENNVITGLHASRDVEHIGSMWPILAGKIEQFLKQGRITYTEDEVVPDAWLKPWQPEKFDEGRIIEMLSSGANYLCARAIGTFFLDLDNDYTEFLVRTAEFTPVCHNTLHMIKTYGRIWRNPALAYWCQVHRRTAAEFTANGPIYMKDYLQRIDEIERYALGH
;
A
#
# COMPACT_ATOMS: atom_id res chain seq x y z
N MET A 1 -19.34 -7.25 -12.51
CA MET A 1 -17.99 -6.66 -12.55
C MET A 1 -17.77 -5.81 -11.32
N LEU A 2 -16.73 -6.07 -10.55
CA LEU A 2 -16.38 -5.33 -9.35
C LEU A 2 -15.29 -4.29 -9.70
N TYR A 3 -15.41 -3.08 -9.18
CA TYR A 3 -14.45 -2.00 -9.46
C TYR A 3 -13.70 -1.62 -8.19
N PHE A 4 -12.38 -1.60 -8.29
CA PHE A 4 -11.46 -1.27 -7.22
C PHE A 4 -10.77 0.06 -7.52
N LEU A 5 -10.94 1.03 -6.62
CA LEU A 5 -10.43 2.39 -6.76
C LEU A 5 -9.44 2.71 -5.65
N GLY A 6 -8.28 3.19 -6.00
CA GLY A 6 -7.31 3.61 -5.01
C GLY A 6 -5.87 3.58 -5.50
N ASN A 7 -4.94 3.50 -4.55
CA ASN A 7 -3.54 3.31 -4.86
C ASN A 7 -3.24 1.85 -5.28
N CYS A 8 -1.97 1.52 -5.48
CA CYS A 8 -1.52 0.17 -5.88
C CYS A 8 -2.03 -0.96 -4.98
N GLN A 9 -2.40 -0.69 -3.73
CA GLN A 9 -2.96 -1.68 -2.82
C GLN A 9 -4.30 -2.23 -3.32
N MET A 10 -5.08 -1.42 -4.02
CA MET A 10 -6.34 -1.87 -4.62
C MET A 10 -6.14 -2.81 -5.81
N ASP A 11 -5.02 -2.72 -6.53
CA ASP A 11 -4.68 -3.72 -7.53
C ASP A 11 -4.43 -5.10 -6.89
N PHE A 12 -3.66 -5.14 -5.80
CA PHE A 12 -3.44 -6.39 -5.06
C PHE A 12 -4.74 -6.99 -4.53
N LEU A 13 -5.62 -6.17 -3.97
CA LEU A 13 -6.91 -6.64 -3.47
C LEU A 13 -7.81 -7.12 -4.61
N SER A 14 -7.86 -6.40 -5.74
CA SER A 14 -8.65 -6.81 -6.89
C SER A 14 -8.22 -8.20 -7.40
N ARG A 15 -6.92 -8.45 -7.51
CA ARG A 15 -6.37 -9.76 -7.90
C ARG A 15 -6.66 -10.85 -6.88
N ALA A 16 -6.65 -10.52 -5.58
CA ALA A 16 -7.04 -11.49 -4.55
C ALA A 16 -8.51 -11.88 -4.66
N VAL A 17 -9.39 -10.93 -5.01
CA VAL A 17 -10.82 -11.19 -5.26
C VAL A 17 -11.04 -11.94 -6.58
N GLU A 18 -10.25 -11.65 -7.62
CA GLU A 18 -10.29 -12.42 -8.89
C GLU A 18 -9.97 -13.91 -8.68
N ARG A 19 -9.03 -14.23 -7.77
CA ARG A 19 -8.74 -15.63 -7.42
C ARG A 19 -9.90 -16.37 -6.77
N LEU A 20 -10.89 -15.65 -6.26
CA LEU A 20 -12.15 -16.19 -5.75
C LEU A 20 -13.21 -16.39 -6.87
N GLY A 21 -12.86 -16.05 -8.12
CA GLY A 21 -13.73 -16.24 -9.30
C GLY A 21 -14.59 -15.03 -9.69
N TYR A 22 -14.35 -13.85 -9.08
CA TYR A 22 -15.09 -12.63 -9.44
C TYR A 22 -14.37 -11.85 -10.54
N GLY A 23 -15.13 -11.26 -11.46
CA GLY A 23 -14.56 -10.33 -12.44
C GLY A 23 -14.28 -8.97 -11.81
N CYS A 24 -13.03 -8.53 -11.85
CA CYS A 24 -12.58 -7.28 -11.23
C CYS A 24 -11.98 -6.32 -12.25
N LYS A 25 -12.04 -5.03 -11.94
CA LYS A 25 -11.29 -3.98 -12.62
C LYS A 25 -10.69 -3.04 -11.59
N TYR A 26 -9.42 -2.71 -11.78
CA TYR A 26 -8.71 -1.72 -10.99
C TYR A 26 -8.64 -0.38 -11.69
N ARG A 27 -8.80 0.71 -10.95
CA ARG A 27 -8.63 2.10 -11.39
C ARG A 27 -7.76 2.83 -10.38
N VAL A 28 -6.77 3.54 -10.87
CA VAL A 28 -5.90 4.35 -10.03
C VAL A 28 -6.65 5.56 -9.50
N LEU A 29 -6.49 5.81 -8.23
CA LEU A 29 -6.87 7.05 -7.58
C LEU A 29 -5.64 7.60 -6.85
N ALA A 30 -5.12 8.70 -7.31
CA ALA A 30 -3.95 9.32 -6.69
C ALA A 30 -4.33 10.15 -5.46
N SER A 31 -5.51 10.75 -5.49
CA SER A 31 -6.12 11.52 -4.40
C SER A 31 -7.61 11.71 -4.69
N PRO A 32 -8.47 11.77 -3.65
CA PRO A 32 -9.86 12.21 -3.81
C PRO A 32 -10.01 13.58 -4.49
N PHE A 33 -9.03 14.46 -4.37
CA PHE A 33 -9.02 15.74 -5.09
C PHE A 33 -9.14 15.58 -6.60
N THR A 34 -8.48 14.57 -7.17
CA THR A 34 -8.50 14.34 -8.61
C THR A 34 -9.91 14.00 -9.08
N TYR A 35 -10.55 13.04 -8.45
CA TYR A 35 -11.92 12.66 -8.79
C TYR A 35 -12.92 13.80 -8.51
N ASN A 36 -12.85 14.43 -7.33
CA ASN A 36 -13.77 15.50 -6.94
C ASN A 36 -13.70 16.72 -7.86
N SER A 37 -12.53 16.97 -8.46
CA SER A 37 -12.36 18.12 -9.36
C SER A 37 -13.10 17.98 -10.70
N SER A 38 -13.38 16.76 -11.14
CA SER A 38 -14.12 16.46 -12.37
C SER A 38 -14.77 15.06 -12.33
N PRO A 39 -15.81 14.87 -11.48
CA PRO A 39 -16.35 13.54 -11.17
C PRO A 39 -16.95 12.85 -12.41
N GLY A 40 -16.33 11.78 -12.86
CA GLY A 40 -16.78 10.97 -13.99
C GLY A 40 -16.46 11.57 -15.37
N VAL A 41 -15.83 12.74 -15.45
CA VAL A 41 -15.53 13.43 -16.72
C VAL A 41 -14.02 13.66 -16.83
N ILE A 42 -13.42 13.08 -17.86
CA ILE A 42 -12.01 13.36 -18.18
C ILE A 42 -11.89 14.74 -18.84
N PRO A 43 -11.07 15.65 -18.31
CA PRO A 43 -10.82 16.93 -18.95
C PRO A 43 -10.29 16.74 -20.38
N GLN A 44 -10.95 17.36 -21.36
CA GLN A 44 -10.66 17.16 -22.78
C GLN A 44 -9.20 17.52 -23.14
N GLU A 45 -8.65 18.51 -22.46
CA GLU A 45 -7.26 18.92 -22.64
C GLU A 45 -6.27 17.80 -22.29
N LEU A 46 -6.50 17.07 -21.18
CA LEU A 46 -5.69 15.92 -20.81
C LEU A 46 -5.81 14.79 -21.84
N VAL A 47 -7.00 14.55 -22.39
CA VAL A 47 -7.19 13.55 -23.46
C VAL A 47 -6.36 13.89 -24.69
N VAL A 48 -6.29 15.17 -25.06
CA VAL A 48 -5.47 15.64 -26.19
C VAL A 48 -3.99 15.45 -25.89
N LYS A 49 -3.54 15.84 -24.70
CA LYS A 49 -2.13 15.70 -24.29
C LYS A 49 -1.71 14.22 -24.19
N ASP A 50 -2.56 13.37 -23.64
CA ASP A 50 -2.31 11.93 -23.59
C ASP A 50 -2.13 11.33 -25.00
N LYS A 51 -2.95 11.73 -25.96
CA LYS A 51 -2.81 11.30 -27.37
C LYS A 51 -1.51 11.77 -28.02
N ILE A 52 -1.07 12.98 -27.72
CA ILE A 52 0.16 13.57 -28.29
C ILE A 52 1.40 12.89 -27.71
N PHE A 53 1.45 12.76 -26.39
CA PHE A 53 2.64 12.30 -25.68
C PHE A 53 2.62 10.82 -25.36
N ASN A 54 1.46 10.12 -25.52
CA ASN A 54 1.27 8.73 -25.11
C ASN A 54 1.78 8.50 -23.69
N LEU A 55 1.34 9.35 -22.78
CA LEU A 55 1.78 9.40 -21.40
C LEU A 55 1.50 8.04 -20.73
N LYS A 56 2.56 7.32 -20.44
CA LYS A 56 2.51 6.06 -19.70
C LYS A 56 2.73 6.37 -18.23
N ASP A 57 1.85 5.89 -17.40
CA ASP A 57 2.06 5.94 -15.98
C ASP A 57 2.89 4.71 -15.53
N TYR A 58 3.52 4.86 -14.36
CA TYR A 58 4.41 3.88 -13.75
C TYR A 58 3.73 2.52 -13.49
N TYR A 59 2.43 2.48 -13.26
CA TYR A 59 1.72 1.28 -12.85
C TYR A 59 0.87 0.63 -13.95
N HIS A 60 0.19 1.40 -14.79
CA HIS A 60 -0.71 0.92 -15.82
C HIS A 60 -0.85 1.91 -16.97
N ASP A 61 -1.20 1.42 -18.15
CA ASP A 61 -1.57 2.28 -19.26
C ASP A 61 -2.78 3.15 -18.89
N ARG A 62 -2.69 4.46 -19.17
CA ARG A 62 -3.77 5.44 -19.01
C ARG A 62 -4.18 5.79 -17.57
N GLN A 63 -3.33 5.60 -16.61
CA GLN A 63 -3.63 6.01 -15.22
C GLN A 63 -3.99 7.49 -15.10
N LEU A 64 -3.35 8.35 -15.87
CA LEU A 64 -3.66 9.77 -15.88
C LEU A 64 -5.16 10.03 -16.10
N LEU A 65 -5.77 9.35 -17.09
CA LEU A 65 -7.18 9.50 -17.42
C LEU A 65 -8.10 8.78 -16.41
N ASN A 66 -7.66 7.65 -15.88
CA ASN A 66 -8.42 6.85 -14.93
C ASN A 66 -8.70 7.56 -13.60
N GLN A 67 -7.93 8.59 -13.26
CA GLN A 67 -8.13 9.37 -12.03
C GLN A 67 -9.50 10.07 -11.97
N PHE A 68 -10.16 10.27 -13.09
CA PHE A 68 -11.44 10.99 -13.20
C PHE A 68 -12.64 10.08 -13.39
N GLN A 69 -12.44 8.81 -13.74
CA GLN A 69 -13.52 7.89 -14.09
C GLN A 69 -13.41 6.54 -13.36
N ILE A 70 -14.54 6.06 -12.88
CA ILE A 70 -14.67 4.70 -12.36
C ILE A 70 -14.88 3.70 -13.48
N ILE A 71 -15.72 4.08 -14.47
CA ILE A 71 -16.03 3.27 -15.64
C ILE A 71 -15.71 4.05 -16.91
N GLY A 72 -15.13 3.37 -17.89
CA GLY A 72 -14.95 3.92 -19.24
C GLY A 72 -16.19 3.68 -20.10
N PRO A 73 -16.20 4.23 -21.33
CA PRO A 73 -17.36 4.14 -22.25
C PRO A 73 -17.80 2.70 -22.57
N ASP A 74 -16.84 1.78 -22.66
CA ASP A 74 -17.07 0.38 -23.02
C ASP A 74 -17.13 -0.55 -21.81
N ASP A 75 -17.09 -0.01 -20.62
CA ASP A 75 -17.06 -0.78 -19.39
C ASP A 75 -18.49 -1.20 -18.97
N LYS A 76 -18.59 -2.39 -18.38
CA LYS A 76 -19.85 -2.83 -17.77
C LYS A 76 -20.14 -2.02 -16.51
N ARG A 77 -21.41 -1.76 -16.25
CA ARG A 77 -21.85 -1.13 -15.00
C ARG A 77 -21.32 -1.91 -13.79
N PRO A 78 -20.82 -1.22 -12.74
CA PRO A 78 -20.37 -1.88 -11.52
C PRO A 78 -21.51 -2.60 -10.80
N GLU A 79 -21.22 -3.78 -10.26
CA GLU A 79 -22.06 -4.49 -9.28
C GLU A 79 -21.66 -4.12 -7.84
N LEU A 80 -20.41 -3.71 -7.67
CA LEU A 80 -19.81 -3.25 -6.42
C LEU A 80 -18.68 -2.30 -6.75
N ILE A 81 -18.55 -1.24 -5.96
CA ILE A 81 -17.41 -0.33 -5.98
C ILE A 81 -16.68 -0.46 -4.64
N VAL A 82 -15.40 -0.76 -4.70
CA VAL A 82 -14.50 -0.86 -3.54
C VAL A 82 -13.45 0.24 -3.65
N LEU A 83 -13.30 1.02 -2.61
CA LEU A 83 -12.29 2.06 -2.57
C LEU A 83 -11.50 1.96 -1.25
N ASN A 84 -10.20 2.32 -1.23
CA ASN A 84 -9.44 2.37 0.00
C ASN A 84 -9.14 3.81 0.46
N LEU A 85 -8.93 3.94 1.76
CA LEU A 85 -8.26 5.09 2.34
C LEU A 85 -6.75 4.85 2.26
N PHE A 86 -5.98 5.81 1.76
CA PHE A 86 -4.53 5.67 1.57
C PHE A 86 -3.81 7.00 1.78
N HIS A 87 -2.48 6.94 1.83
CA HIS A 87 -1.66 8.14 1.79
C HIS A 87 -1.67 8.72 0.37
N GLU A 88 -2.17 9.93 0.25
CA GLU A 88 -2.38 10.57 -1.06
C GLU A 88 -1.06 10.96 -1.71
N ASN A 89 -0.96 10.77 -3.01
CA ASN A 89 0.20 11.20 -3.78
C ASN A 89 0.33 12.73 -3.80
N SER A 90 1.57 13.20 -3.86
CA SER A 90 1.90 14.62 -3.91
C SER A 90 3.22 14.81 -4.69
N PRO A 91 3.39 15.93 -5.41
CA PRO A 91 2.43 17.02 -5.57
C PRO A 91 1.28 16.67 -6.52
N LEU A 92 0.13 17.29 -6.28
CA LEU A 92 -0.99 17.31 -7.23
C LEU A 92 -0.90 18.56 -8.09
N PHE A 93 -1.39 18.49 -9.32
CA PHE A 93 -1.38 19.60 -10.28
C PHE A 93 -2.80 20.10 -10.50
N ILE A 94 -3.03 21.40 -10.24
CA ILE A 94 -4.31 22.09 -10.47
C ILE A 94 -4.20 22.98 -11.70
N ASN A 95 -5.10 22.79 -12.67
CA ASN A 95 -5.17 23.71 -13.81
C ASN A 95 -5.60 25.11 -13.36
N ASN A 96 -4.86 26.14 -13.77
CA ASN A 96 -5.08 27.52 -13.32
C ASN A 96 -6.43 28.09 -13.78
N THR A 97 -6.94 27.64 -14.92
CA THR A 97 -8.18 28.11 -15.54
C THR A 97 -9.36 27.18 -15.27
N ALA A 98 -9.27 25.92 -15.68
CA ALA A 98 -10.36 24.95 -15.62
C ALA A 98 -10.50 24.27 -14.25
N LYS A 99 -9.51 24.46 -13.35
CA LYS A 99 -9.53 24.01 -11.95
C LYS A 99 -9.58 22.49 -11.72
N TYR A 100 -9.47 21.65 -12.75
CA TYR A 100 -9.32 20.22 -12.53
C TYR A 100 -7.94 19.90 -11.92
N ILE A 101 -7.89 18.79 -11.19
CA ILE A 101 -6.71 18.38 -10.42
C ILE A 101 -6.33 16.97 -10.84
N PHE A 102 -5.05 16.71 -11.06
CA PHE A 102 -4.55 15.36 -11.32
C PHE A 102 -3.15 15.15 -10.73
N PHE A 103 -2.74 13.90 -10.69
CA PHE A 103 -1.39 13.49 -10.35
C PHE A 103 -0.69 12.94 -11.60
N ILE A 104 0.55 13.29 -11.78
CA ILE A 104 1.48 12.62 -12.69
C ILE A 104 2.84 12.52 -12.00
N ASN A 105 3.50 11.37 -12.12
CA ASN A 105 4.83 11.21 -11.58
C ASN A 105 5.79 12.17 -12.28
N PRO A 106 6.52 13.03 -11.55
CA PRO A 106 7.50 13.97 -12.12
C PRO A 106 8.55 13.31 -13.02
N ASP A 107 8.92 12.06 -12.76
CA ASP A 107 9.91 11.35 -13.57
C ASP A 107 9.36 10.96 -14.94
N VAL A 108 8.05 10.76 -15.07
CA VAL A 108 7.39 10.47 -16.34
C VAL A 108 7.33 11.71 -17.23
N TRP A 109 6.96 12.88 -16.68
CA TRP A 109 6.78 14.07 -17.51
C TRP A 109 8.10 14.76 -17.87
N LYS A 110 9.16 14.58 -17.09
CA LYS A 110 10.51 15.07 -17.45
C LYS A 110 11.06 14.47 -18.76
N GLU A 111 10.57 13.32 -19.16
CA GLU A 111 10.93 12.69 -20.44
C GLU A 111 10.34 13.44 -21.65
N TYR A 112 9.38 14.36 -21.43
CA TYR A 112 8.66 15.09 -22.45
C TYR A 112 8.79 16.62 -22.23
N PRO A 113 9.84 17.29 -22.75
CA PRO A 113 10.09 18.70 -22.49
C PRO A 113 8.92 19.64 -22.85
N GLU A 114 8.20 19.36 -23.93
CA GLU A 114 7.03 20.16 -24.33
C GLU A 114 5.86 19.99 -23.35
N PHE A 115 5.70 18.79 -22.79
CA PHE A 115 4.71 18.53 -21.74
C PHE A 115 5.09 19.26 -20.45
N GLU A 116 6.36 19.27 -20.09
CA GLU A 116 6.87 20.00 -18.93
C GLU A 116 6.63 21.52 -19.07
N VAL A 117 6.87 22.09 -20.26
CA VAL A 117 6.60 23.50 -20.55
C VAL A 117 5.11 23.81 -20.37
N TRP A 118 4.23 22.97 -20.91
CA TRP A 118 2.79 23.14 -20.76
C TRP A 118 2.36 23.05 -19.29
N MET A 119 2.88 22.06 -18.54
CA MET A 119 2.59 21.92 -17.12
C MET A 119 2.99 23.15 -16.31
N LYS A 120 4.18 23.69 -16.56
CA LYS A 120 4.66 24.90 -15.87
C LYS A 120 3.84 26.14 -16.20
N ALA A 121 3.31 26.25 -17.42
CA ALA A 121 2.51 27.40 -17.85
C ALA A 121 1.08 27.37 -17.30
N GLU A 122 0.46 26.18 -17.28
CA GLU A 122 -0.99 26.06 -17.07
C GLU A 122 -1.36 25.53 -15.67
N PHE A 123 -0.41 25.06 -14.88
CA PHE A 123 -0.71 24.40 -13.61
C PHE A 123 0.03 25.00 -12.42
N GLY A 124 -0.67 25.07 -11.30
CA GLY A 124 -0.09 25.22 -9.99
C GLY A 124 0.07 23.85 -9.30
N MET A 125 0.91 23.80 -8.27
CA MET A 125 1.08 22.61 -7.44
C MET A 125 0.34 22.75 -6.11
N ILE A 126 -0.30 21.68 -5.67
CA ILE A 126 -0.92 21.59 -4.35
C ILE A 126 -0.50 20.29 -3.69
N GLY A 127 -0.40 20.30 -2.37
CA GLY A 127 -0.18 19.11 -1.55
C GLY A 127 -1.49 18.57 -0.96
N ALA A 128 -1.51 17.30 -0.64
CA ALA A 128 -2.56 16.73 0.18
C ALA A 128 -2.51 17.33 1.60
N ASN A 129 -3.64 17.87 2.06
CA ASN A 129 -3.74 18.44 3.40
C ASN A 129 -4.40 17.43 4.36
N PRO A 130 -3.69 16.94 5.39
CA PRO A 130 -4.23 15.95 6.31
C PRO A 130 -5.45 16.44 7.08
N THR A 131 -5.58 17.73 7.38
CA THR A 131 -6.73 18.28 8.12
C THR A 131 -8.06 18.17 7.38
N THR A 132 -8.02 18.04 6.05
CA THR A 132 -9.22 17.87 5.22
C THR A 132 -9.38 16.45 4.67
N TYR A 133 -8.59 15.50 5.15
CA TYR A 133 -8.52 14.14 4.63
C TYR A 133 -9.88 13.45 4.55
N PHE A 134 -10.54 13.28 5.67
CA PHE A 134 -11.84 12.62 5.69
C PHE A 134 -12.94 13.41 4.96
N LYS A 135 -12.86 14.75 4.95
CA LYS A 135 -13.79 15.58 4.19
C LYS A 135 -13.71 15.32 2.69
N ARG A 136 -12.49 15.19 2.16
CA ARG A 136 -12.29 14.89 0.73
C ARG A 136 -12.83 13.52 0.35
N TYR A 137 -12.60 12.51 1.19
CA TYR A 137 -13.14 11.18 0.95
C TYR A 137 -14.68 11.17 1.06
N GLU A 138 -15.24 11.87 2.02
CA GLU A 138 -16.70 12.02 2.15
C GLU A 138 -17.31 12.66 0.90
N GLU A 139 -16.72 13.73 0.40
CA GLU A 139 -17.13 14.38 -0.84
C GLU A 139 -17.03 13.43 -2.04
N MET A 140 -15.93 12.69 -2.16
CA MET A 140 -15.77 11.68 -3.19
C MET A 140 -16.85 10.60 -3.11
N LEU A 141 -17.11 10.06 -1.92
CA LEU A 141 -18.14 9.06 -1.71
C LEU A 141 -19.54 9.57 -2.11
N LYS A 142 -19.85 10.85 -1.81
CA LYS A 142 -21.10 11.51 -2.24
C LYS A 142 -21.14 11.66 -3.76
N ASN A 143 -20.04 12.04 -4.42
CA ASN A 143 -19.95 12.13 -5.86
C ASN A 143 -20.09 10.75 -6.53
N VAL A 144 -19.44 9.73 -5.98
CA VAL A 144 -19.60 8.34 -6.44
C VAL A 144 -21.05 7.89 -6.29
N ARG A 145 -21.69 8.18 -5.15
CA ARG A 145 -23.10 7.85 -4.91
C ARG A 145 -24.05 8.57 -5.87
N ALA A 146 -23.78 9.82 -6.21
CA ALA A 146 -24.56 10.57 -7.19
C ALA A 146 -24.51 9.91 -8.59
N ASN A 147 -23.36 9.37 -8.97
CA ASN A 147 -23.18 8.71 -10.26
C ASN A 147 -23.66 7.24 -10.28
N PHE A 148 -23.69 6.57 -9.11
CA PHE A 148 -24.00 5.14 -8.96
C PHE A 148 -24.93 4.92 -7.75
N ALA A 149 -26.15 5.48 -7.80
CA ALA A 149 -27.09 5.55 -6.68
C ALA A 149 -27.47 4.17 -6.09
N ASP A 150 -27.56 3.15 -6.90
CA ASP A 150 -28.00 1.79 -6.56
C ASP A 150 -26.83 0.78 -6.40
N VAL A 151 -25.59 1.19 -6.65
CA VAL A 151 -24.43 0.30 -6.55
C VAL A 151 -23.90 0.29 -5.13
N PRO A 152 -23.73 -0.87 -4.46
CA PRO A 152 -23.09 -0.94 -3.16
C PRO A 152 -21.67 -0.35 -3.18
N LEU A 153 -21.29 0.30 -2.08
CA LEU A 153 -19.95 0.86 -1.88
C LEU A 153 -19.26 0.20 -0.69
N ILE A 154 -18.03 -0.22 -0.86
CA ILE A 154 -17.16 -0.63 0.24
C ILE A 154 -16.00 0.36 0.33
N VAL A 155 -15.71 0.84 1.52
CA VAL A 155 -14.48 1.55 1.84
C VAL A 155 -13.61 0.66 2.70
N VAL A 156 -12.43 0.33 2.19
CA VAL A 156 -11.38 -0.33 2.97
C VAL A 156 -10.62 0.75 3.71
N SER A 157 -10.67 0.75 5.02
CA SER A 157 -9.97 1.74 5.82
C SER A 157 -8.45 1.58 5.66
N ARG A 158 -7.74 2.56 6.14
CA ARG A 158 -6.28 2.50 6.26
C ARG A 158 -5.94 1.97 7.66
N LEU A 159 -4.77 1.32 7.79
CA LEU A 159 -4.22 1.01 9.09
C LEU A 159 -3.85 2.30 9.84
N SER A 160 -4.28 2.36 11.08
CA SER A 160 -3.92 3.44 11.99
C SER A 160 -2.52 3.23 12.57
N HIS A 161 -1.86 4.32 12.88
CA HIS A 161 -0.61 4.27 13.62
C HIS A 161 -0.88 4.44 15.12
N PHE A 162 -0.97 3.32 15.83
CA PHE A 162 -1.24 3.33 17.27
C PHE A 162 0.00 3.72 18.09
N PRO A 163 -0.17 4.32 19.29
CA PRO A 163 0.95 4.71 20.16
C PRO A 163 1.91 3.58 20.48
N ALA A 164 1.42 2.35 20.64
CA ALA A 164 2.25 1.18 20.89
C ALA A 164 3.21 0.84 19.73
N PHE A 165 2.97 1.38 18.55
CA PHE A 165 3.83 1.11 17.39
C PHE A 165 5.06 2.05 17.32
N GLY A 166 5.25 2.91 18.33
CA GLY A 166 6.35 3.86 18.44
C GLY A 166 6.17 5.12 17.59
N PRO A 167 7.24 5.80 17.17
CA PRO A 167 7.15 7.03 16.41
C PRO A 167 6.39 6.85 15.10
N ASP A 168 5.49 7.78 14.78
CA ASP A 168 4.74 7.80 13.54
C ASP A 168 5.66 8.23 12.38
N PRO A 169 5.82 7.43 11.31
CA PRO A 169 6.62 7.80 10.15
C PRO A 169 6.03 9.00 9.39
N TYR A 170 4.76 9.30 9.60
CA TYR A 170 4.05 10.42 8.99
C TYR A 170 3.79 11.57 9.97
N SER A 171 4.54 11.62 11.08
CA SER A 171 4.38 12.67 12.11
C SER A 171 4.59 14.09 11.59
N TYR A 172 5.29 14.25 10.46
CA TYR A 172 5.44 15.52 9.76
C TYR A 172 4.17 15.99 9.03
N LEU A 173 3.19 15.08 8.85
CA LEU A 173 1.89 15.39 8.27
C LEU A 173 0.85 15.50 9.40
N GLU A 174 0.43 16.71 9.70
CA GLU A 174 -0.54 16.98 10.77
C GLU A 174 -1.78 16.10 10.65
N GLY A 175 -2.13 15.41 11.72
CA GLY A 175 -3.32 14.57 11.83
C GLY A 175 -3.20 13.15 11.26
N TRP A 176 -2.15 12.79 10.55
CA TRP A 176 -2.00 11.45 9.99
C TRP A 176 -1.78 10.36 11.03
N GLY A 177 -0.97 10.63 12.05
CA GLY A 177 -0.67 9.69 13.13
C GLY A 177 -1.84 9.40 14.07
N GLU A 178 -2.91 10.19 14.01
CA GLU A 178 -4.05 10.11 14.94
C GLU A 178 -5.33 9.62 14.27
N LEU A 179 -5.25 8.98 13.11
CA LEU A 179 -6.42 8.43 12.41
C LEU A 179 -7.28 7.56 13.33
N TRP A 180 -6.66 6.74 14.17
CA TRP A 180 -7.36 5.86 15.11
C TRP A 180 -8.27 6.62 16.10
N ARG A 181 -7.95 7.87 16.43
CA ARG A 181 -8.76 8.67 17.36
C ARG A 181 -10.08 9.13 16.75
N THR A 182 -10.10 9.36 15.45
CA THR A 182 -11.24 9.98 14.77
C THR A 182 -11.92 9.06 13.78
N ALA A 183 -11.21 8.10 13.19
CA ALA A 183 -11.72 7.23 12.14
C ALA A 183 -13.03 6.52 12.51
N GLY A 184 -13.09 5.90 13.67
CA GLY A 184 -14.28 5.14 14.08
C GLY A 184 -15.57 6.00 14.16
N SER A 185 -15.47 7.27 14.57
CA SER A 185 -16.62 8.18 14.58
C SER A 185 -16.99 8.64 13.16
N VAL A 186 -16.00 8.87 12.32
CA VAL A 186 -16.20 9.23 10.91
C VAL A 186 -16.86 8.08 10.15
N PHE A 187 -16.38 6.85 10.33
CA PHE A 187 -16.91 5.67 9.65
C PHE A 187 -18.38 5.42 10.02
N LYS A 188 -18.73 5.46 11.30
CA LYS A 188 -20.11 5.32 11.75
C LYS A 188 -21.03 6.40 11.16
N ARG A 189 -20.53 7.64 11.05
CA ARG A 189 -21.27 8.71 10.41
C ARG A 189 -21.47 8.43 8.92
N TRP A 190 -20.43 8.05 8.20
CA TRP A 190 -20.50 7.76 6.77
C TRP A 190 -21.48 6.62 6.46
N GLU A 191 -21.41 5.52 7.19
CA GLU A 191 -22.37 4.40 7.03
C GLU A 191 -23.81 4.81 7.28
N LYS A 192 -24.03 5.77 8.18
CA LYS A 192 -25.36 6.31 8.46
C LYS A 192 -25.86 7.29 7.39
N GLU A 193 -24.97 8.14 6.86
CA GLU A 193 -25.33 9.25 5.97
C GLU A 193 -25.25 8.89 4.48
N ILE A 194 -24.43 7.91 4.11
CA ILE A 194 -24.21 7.50 2.73
C ILE A 194 -24.86 6.13 2.52
N ASN A 195 -25.99 6.13 1.86
CA ASN A 195 -26.77 4.91 1.64
C ASN A 195 -25.97 3.82 0.89
N GLY A 196 -26.03 2.57 1.38
CA GLY A 196 -25.36 1.41 0.78
C GLY A 196 -23.84 1.44 0.90
N LEU A 197 -23.29 2.24 1.82
CA LEU A 197 -21.88 2.22 2.18
C LEU A 197 -21.63 1.20 3.29
N THR A 198 -20.53 0.46 3.18
CA THR A 198 -20.00 -0.43 4.23
C THR A 198 -18.51 -0.18 4.38
N ILE A 199 -18.05 -0.12 5.62
CA ILE A 199 -16.63 0.07 5.94
C ILE A 199 -15.99 -1.28 6.28
N VAL A 200 -14.83 -1.56 5.67
CA VAL A 200 -13.92 -2.63 6.08
C VAL A 200 -12.84 -2.00 6.96
N GLU A 201 -12.91 -2.27 8.24
CA GLU A 201 -11.98 -1.72 9.22
C GLU A 201 -10.68 -2.55 9.29
N MET A 202 -9.62 -2.05 8.65
CA MET A 202 -8.32 -2.71 8.59
C MET A 202 -7.71 -2.94 9.97
N ASP A 203 -7.88 -2.00 10.89
CA ASP A 203 -7.37 -2.11 12.25
C ASP A 203 -7.93 -3.34 12.99
N ARG A 204 -9.20 -3.66 12.78
CA ARG A 204 -9.85 -4.82 13.37
C ARG A 204 -9.35 -6.12 12.76
N ILE A 205 -9.27 -6.18 11.43
CA ILE A 205 -8.73 -7.36 10.72
C ILE A 205 -7.30 -7.62 11.15
N PHE A 206 -6.51 -6.55 11.23
CA PHE A 206 -5.14 -6.63 11.67
C PHE A 206 -5.03 -7.13 13.12
N ALA A 207 -5.89 -6.65 14.01
CA ALA A 207 -5.95 -7.12 15.39
C ALA A 207 -6.25 -8.63 15.48
N GLY A 208 -7.16 -9.13 14.67
CA GLY A 208 -7.47 -10.55 14.58
C GLY A 208 -6.26 -11.41 14.15
N ILE A 209 -5.54 -10.96 13.13
CA ILE A 209 -4.30 -11.61 12.69
C ILE A 209 -3.26 -11.61 13.80
N TRP A 210 -3.07 -10.47 14.45
CA TRP A 210 -2.14 -10.31 15.54
C TRP A 210 -2.45 -11.23 16.72
N SER A 211 -3.70 -11.28 17.12
CA SER A 211 -4.19 -12.09 18.22
C SER A 211 -4.00 -13.59 17.98
N THR A 212 -4.15 -14.04 16.73
CA THR A 212 -4.04 -15.47 16.38
C THR A 212 -2.62 -15.91 16.10
N SER A 213 -1.74 -15.03 15.63
CA SER A 213 -0.37 -15.38 15.25
C SER A 213 0.59 -15.42 16.42
N ASP A 214 0.51 -14.47 17.35
CA ASP A 214 1.34 -14.46 18.57
C ASP A 214 0.83 -13.43 19.59
N LYS A 215 0.13 -13.92 20.59
CA LYS A 215 -0.41 -13.10 21.70
C LYS A 215 0.65 -12.38 22.54
N LYS A 216 1.93 -12.69 22.36
CA LYS A 216 3.05 -12.10 23.11
C LYS A 216 3.63 -10.85 22.44
N ILE A 217 3.26 -10.56 21.18
CA ILE A 217 3.80 -9.43 20.40
C ILE A 217 2.85 -8.22 20.46
N GLU A 218 2.32 -7.94 21.63
CA GLU A 218 1.24 -6.97 21.80
C GLU A 218 1.60 -5.51 21.49
N SER A 219 2.88 -5.14 21.42
CA SER A 219 3.28 -3.73 21.43
C SER A 219 4.14 -3.27 20.25
N HIS A 220 4.12 -3.97 19.11
CA HIS A 220 5.07 -3.66 18.05
C HIS A 220 4.44 -3.32 16.70
N CYS A 221 5.04 -2.38 15.98
CA CYS A 221 4.67 -2.11 14.60
C CYS A 221 5.06 -3.28 13.69
N PRO A 222 4.10 -3.93 13.03
CA PRO A 222 4.36 -5.06 12.15
C PRO A 222 4.95 -4.65 10.80
N PHE A 223 4.89 -3.36 10.45
CA PHE A 223 5.30 -2.86 9.15
C PHE A 223 6.52 -1.99 9.30
N LEU A 224 7.69 -2.56 9.02
CA LEU A 224 8.94 -1.82 8.96
C LEU A 224 9.38 -1.69 7.50
N LYS A 225 9.70 -0.47 7.12
CA LYS A 225 10.39 -0.14 5.88
C LYS A 225 11.82 0.26 6.22
N PHE A 226 12.76 -0.22 5.43
CA PHE A 226 14.18 0.12 5.57
C PHE A 226 14.62 0.90 4.33
N ASP A 227 15.17 2.06 4.57
CA ASP A 227 15.81 2.89 3.56
C ASP A 227 17.33 2.86 3.80
N ILE A 228 18.08 2.63 2.73
CA ILE A 228 19.55 2.63 2.75
C ILE A 228 20.03 4.07 2.71
N ILE A 229 20.92 4.43 3.63
CA ILE A 229 21.61 5.70 3.60
C ILE A 229 22.94 5.49 2.88
N GLU A 230 23.10 6.13 1.72
CA GLU A 230 24.34 6.09 0.92
C GLU A 230 24.99 7.49 0.87
N GLU A 231 26.29 7.54 1.15
CA GLU A 231 27.12 8.71 0.94
C GLU A 231 28.31 8.34 0.07
N ASN A 232 28.48 9.02 -1.05
CA ASN A 232 29.58 8.75 -2.01
C ASN A 232 29.66 7.29 -2.47
N ASN A 233 28.52 6.67 -2.75
CA ASN A 233 28.38 5.23 -3.10
C ASN A 233 28.83 4.26 -1.99
N VAL A 234 28.96 4.73 -0.76
CA VAL A 234 29.22 3.89 0.41
C VAL A 234 27.96 3.87 1.27
N ILE A 235 27.55 2.68 1.69
CA ILE A 235 26.43 2.54 2.62
C ILE A 235 26.91 2.98 4.00
N THR A 236 26.33 4.07 4.52
CA THR A 236 26.70 4.64 5.82
C THR A 236 25.71 4.27 6.92
N GLY A 237 24.54 3.75 6.55
CA GLY A 237 23.57 3.34 7.54
C GLY A 237 22.27 2.79 6.94
N LEU A 238 21.37 2.41 7.84
CA LEU A 238 20.00 2.04 7.56
C LEU A 238 19.07 2.92 8.35
N HIS A 239 18.06 3.47 7.68
CA HIS A 239 16.97 4.15 8.34
C HIS A 239 15.76 3.23 8.39
N ALA A 240 15.28 2.92 9.60
CA ALA A 240 14.05 2.15 9.79
C ALA A 240 12.87 3.10 9.89
N SER A 241 11.93 2.98 8.99
CA SER A 241 10.63 3.65 9.05
C SER A 241 9.51 2.61 9.07
N ARG A 242 8.27 3.06 9.22
CA ARG A 242 7.11 2.17 9.28
C ARG A 242 6.25 2.33 8.04
N ASP A 243 5.89 1.22 7.46
CA ASP A 243 5.02 1.20 6.30
C ASP A 243 3.66 0.59 6.68
N VAL A 244 2.64 1.42 6.79
CA VAL A 244 1.27 1.02 7.15
C VAL A 244 0.40 0.74 5.92
N GLU A 245 0.97 0.81 4.73
CA GLU A 245 0.23 0.61 3.48
C GLU A 245 0.55 -0.69 2.77
N HIS A 246 1.80 -1.19 2.84
CA HIS A 246 2.20 -2.40 2.12
C HIS A 246 1.99 -3.67 2.97
N ILE A 247 0.75 -4.10 3.04
CA ILE A 247 0.25 -5.15 3.95
C ILE A 247 0.04 -6.52 3.27
N GLY A 248 0.94 -6.91 2.40
CA GLY A 248 0.85 -8.05 1.47
C GLY A 248 0.07 -9.29 1.91
N SER A 249 0.26 -9.76 3.13
CA SER A 249 -0.42 -10.97 3.66
C SER A 249 -1.90 -10.78 4.00
N MET A 250 -2.39 -9.55 4.07
CA MET A 250 -3.78 -9.26 4.41
C MET A 250 -4.73 -9.35 3.22
N TRP A 251 -4.23 -9.38 1.97
CA TRP A 251 -5.08 -9.38 0.79
C TRP A 251 -6.06 -10.55 0.71
N PRO A 252 -5.66 -11.80 0.99
CA PRO A 252 -6.61 -12.91 1.00
C PRO A 252 -7.72 -12.75 2.05
N ILE A 253 -7.39 -12.20 3.22
CA ILE A 253 -8.35 -11.96 4.30
C ILE A 253 -9.35 -10.88 3.90
N LEU A 254 -8.85 -9.77 3.34
CA LEU A 254 -9.68 -8.70 2.83
C LEU A 254 -10.58 -9.17 1.67
N ALA A 255 -10.04 -9.99 0.76
CA ALA A 255 -10.83 -10.62 -0.30
C ALA A 255 -11.96 -11.48 0.28
N GLY A 256 -11.69 -12.24 1.35
CA GLY A 256 -12.72 -13.00 2.07
C GLY A 256 -13.80 -12.11 2.68
N LYS A 257 -13.47 -10.93 3.22
CA LYS A 257 -14.47 -9.95 3.72
C LYS A 257 -15.33 -9.39 2.60
N ILE A 258 -14.74 -9.11 1.43
CA ILE A 258 -15.49 -8.67 0.24
C ILE A 258 -16.41 -9.79 -0.27
N GLU A 259 -15.90 -11.03 -0.33
CA GLU A 259 -16.72 -12.19 -0.69
C GLU A 259 -17.89 -12.40 0.30
N GLN A 260 -17.63 -12.24 1.60
CA GLN A 260 -18.69 -12.29 2.60
C GLN A 260 -19.78 -11.25 2.33
N PHE A 261 -19.37 -10.01 2.01
CA PHE A 261 -20.32 -8.96 1.64
C PHE A 261 -21.14 -9.35 0.40
N LEU A 262 -20.49 -9.83 -0.64
CA LEU A 262 -21.17 -10.25 -1.87
C LEU A 262 -22.20 -11.38 -1.65
N LYS A 263 -21.89 -12.30 -0.72
CA LYS A 263 -22.78 -13.43 -0.41
C LYS A 263 -23.88 -13.10 0.61
N GLN A 264 -23.63 -12.19 1.53
CA GLN A 264 -24.47 -11.96 2.71
C GLN A 264 -25.00 -10.53 2.84
N GLY A 265 -24.55 -9.60 2.02
CA GLY A 265 -24.88 -8.18 2.11
C GLY A 265 -24.28 -7.45 3.31
N ARG A 266 -23.41 -8.09 4.07
CA ARG A 266 -22.79 -7.51 5.27
C ARG A 266 -21.39 -8.09 5.51
N ILE A 267 -20.58 -7.34 6.28
CA ILE A 267 -19.29 -7.78 6.79
C ILE A 267 -19.44 -8.04 8.29
N THR A 268 -18.91 -9.15 8.75
CA THR A 268 -18.85 -9.51 10.17
C THR A 268 -17.41 -9.64 10.62
N TYR A 269 -17.19 -9.38 11.90
CA TYR A 269 -15.89 -9.50 12.55
C TYR A 269 -15.98 -10.57 13.62
N THR A 270 -14.90 -11.33 13.81
CA THR A 270 -14.79 -12.34 14.86
C THR A 270 -14.48 -11.67 16.20
N GLU A 271 -14.56 -12.44 17.29
CA GLU A 271 -14.22 -11.95 18.63
C GLU A 271 -12.75 -11.52 18.76
N ASP A 272 -11.86 -12.11 17.97
CA ASP A 272 -10.44 -11.73 17.92
C ASP A 272 -10.18 -10.45 17.12
N GLU A 273 -11.11 -10.05 16.27
CA GLU A 273 -10.99 -8.83 15.44
C GLU A 273 -11.39 -7.57 16.22
N VAL A 274 -10.73 -7.38 17.36
CA VAL A 274 -10.90 -6.22 18.25
C VAL A 274 -9.55 -5.58 18.52
N VAL A 275 -9.44 -4.28 18.30
CA VAL A 275 -8.20 -3.53 18.57
C VAL A 275 -7.86 -3.64 20.05
N PRO A 276 -6.67 -4.17 20.42
CA PRO A 276 -6.30 -4.35 21.80
C PRO A 276 -6.03 -3.02 22.52
N ASP A 277 -6.43 -2.91 23.77
CA ASP A 277 -6.13 -1.74 24.62
C ASP A 277 -4.62 -1.49 24.76
N ALA A 278 -3.80 -2.55 24.63
CA ALA A 278 -2.34 -2.44 24.64
C ALA A 278 -1.81 -1.53 23.52
N TRP A 279 -2.49 -1.46 22.36
CA TRP A 279 -2.08 -0.59 21.24
C TRP A 279 -2.24 0.90 21.55
N LEU A 280 -3.09 1.24 22.50
CA LEU A 280 -3.33 2.61 22.94
C LEU A 280 -2.26 3.11 23.93
N LYS A 281 -1.39 2.22 24.40
CA LYS A 281 -0.32 2.54 25.32
C LYS A 281 0.94 2.98 24.57
N PRO A 282 1.75 3.89 25.13
CA PRO A 282 3.01 4.28 24.50
C PRO A 282 3.94 3.08 24.27
N TRP A 283 4.60 3.10 23.14
CA TRP A 283 5.61 2.10 22.81
C TRP A 283 6.74 2.07 23.84
N GLN A 284 7.13 0.87 24.21
CA GLN A 284 8.32 0.61 25.00
C GLN A 284 9.30 -0.19 24.12
N PRO A 285 10.57 0.25 24.01
CA PRO A 285 11.56 -0.50 23.26
C PRO A 285 11.79 -1.87 23.92
N GLU A 286 11.58 -2.93 23.16
CA GLU A 286 11.92 -4.29 23.59
C GLU A 286 13.22 -4.75 22.94
N LYS A 287 14.01 -5.47 23.70
CA LYS A 287 15.18 -6.17 23.17
C LYS A 287 14.70 -7.53 22.63
N PHE A 288 14.80 -7.71 21.31
CA PHE A 288 14.48 -8.98 20.69
C PHE A 288 15.62 -9.98 20.86
N ASP A 289 15.29 -11.20 21.25
CA ASP A 289 16.18 -12.34 21.16
C ASP A 289 15.90 -13.16 19.90
N GLU A 290 16.86 -13.97 19.47
CA GLU A 290 16.78 -14.79 18.26
C GLU A 290 15.60 -15.78 18.31
N GLY A 291 15.38 -16.42 19.47
CA GLY A 291 14.31 -17.40 19.64
C GLY A 291 12.94 -16.78 19.40
N ARG A 292 12.71 -15.57 19.92
CA ARG A 292 11.46 -14.83 19.71
C ARG A 292 11.25 -14.45 18.25
N ILE A 293 12.32 -14.09 17.54
CA ILE A 293 12.22 -13.75 16.13
C ILE A 293 11.90 -14.98 15.27
N ILE A 294 12.49 -16.15 15.60
CA ILE A 294 12.14 -17.42 14.96
C ILE A 294 10.66 -17.75 15.19
N GLU A 295 10.16 -17.55 16.41
CA GLU A 295 8.74 -17.72 16.72
C GLU A 295 7.85 -16.82 15.87
N MET A 296 8.23 -15.54 15.71
CA MET A 296 7.53 -14.58 14.85
C MET A 296 7.52 -15.00 13.38
N LEU A 297 8.67 -15.43 12.85
CA LEU A 297 8.80 -15.92 11.48
C LEU A 297 7.96 -17.17 11.24
N SER A 298 7.95 -18.07 12.19
CA SER A 298 7.18 -19.32 12.13
C SER A 298 5.66 -19.11 12.22
N SER A 299 5.22 -17.92 12.63
CA SER A 299 3.78 -17.59 12.69
C SER A 299 3.14 -17.48 11.30
N GLY A 300 3.93 -17.42 10.22
CA GLY A 300 3.44 -17.25 8.85
C GLY A 300 2.86 -15.87 8.52
N ALA A 301 2.91 -14.93 9.45
CA ALA A 301 2.43 -13.58 9.24
C ALA A 301 3.51 -12.73 8.57
N ASN A 302 3.40 -12.48 7.26
CA ASN A 302 4.42 -11.80 6.46
C ASN A 302 4.91 -10.46 7.04
N TYR A 303 4.03 -9.68 7.67
CA TYR A 303 4.39 -8.42 8.30
C TYR A 303 5.26 -8.61 9.55
N LEU A 304 5.02 -9.67 10.34
CA LEU A 304 5.88 -10.03 11.46
C LEU A 304 7.25 -10.45 10.97
N CYS A 305 7.29 -11.20 9.86
CA CYS A 305 8.53 -11.62 9.22
C CYS A 305 9.35 -10.41 8.75
N ALA A 306 8.71 -9.45 8.06
CA ALA A 306 9.40 -8.24 7.61
C ALA A 306 9.98 -7.45 8.77
N ARG A 307 9.24 -7.35 9.88
CA ARG A 307 9.71 -6.69 11.08
C ARG A 307 10.86 -7.41 11.76
N ALA A 308 10.74 -8.74 11.92
CA ALA A 308 11.77 -9.56 12.52
C ALA A 308 13.09 -9.41 11.77
N ILE A 309 13.07 -9.62 10.45
CA ILE A 309 14.22 -9.42 9.57
C ILE A 309 14.77 -8.01 9.76
N GLY A 310 13.93 -6.99 9.75
CA GLY A 310 14.33 -5.62 9.90
C GLY A 310 15.01 -5.28 11.21
N THR A 311 14.63 -5.94 12.29
CA THR A 311 15.27 -5.72 13.59
C THR A 311 16.73 -6.17 13.58
N PHE A 312 17.05 -7.23 12.87
CA PHE A 312 18.45 -7.69 12.72
C PHE A 312 19.30 -6.73 11.89
N PHE A 313 18.72 -6.14 10.84
CA PHE A 313 19.47 -5.23 9.98
C PHE A 313 19.81 -3.88 10.63
N LEU A 314 19.27 -3.59 11.78
CA LEU A 314 19.69 -2.41 12.59
C LEU A 314 21.06 -2.61 13.24
N ASP A 315 21.51 -3.84 13.36
CA ASP A 315 22.82 -4.19 13.91
C ASP A 315 23.72 -4.75 12.79
N LEU A 316 24.42 -3.85 12.12
CA LEU A 316 25.29 -4.19 10.98
C LEU A 316 26.60 -4.86 11.38
N ASP A 317 26.92 -4.90 12.67
CA ASP A 317 28.17 -5.49 13.19
C ASP A 317 28.07 -7.02 13.33
N ASN A 318 26.86 -7.57 13.27
CA ASN A 318 26.65 -9.01 13.39
C ASN A 318 26.34 -9.69 12.04
N ASP A 319 26.90 -10.86 11.82
CA ASP A 319 26.63 -11.69 10.66
C ASP A 319 25.38 -12.58 10.89
N TYR A 320 24.28 -12.17 10.28
CA TYR A 320 23.01 -12.88 10.37
C TYR A 320 22.72 -13.82 9.19
N THR A 321 23.71 -14.12 8.36
CA THR A 321 23.50 -14.90 7.13
C THR A 321 22.89 -16.27 7.42
N GLU A 322 23.38 -16.98 8.42
CA GLU A 322 22.82 -18.30 8.79
C GLU A 322 21.34 -18.18 9.18
N PHE A 323 21.00 -17.15 9.94
CA PHE A 323 19.61 -16.89 10.32
C PHE A 323 18.74 -16.60 9.09
N LEU A 324 19.19 -15.76 8.16
CA LEU A 324 18.45 -15.43 6.93
C LEU A 324 18.24 -16.69 6.07
N VAL A 325 19.24 -17.55 5.98
CA VAL A 325 19.14 -18.81 5.25
C VAL A 325 18.09 -19.73 5.87
N ARG A 326 18.10 -19.90 7.19
CA ARG A 326 17.11 -20.72 7.91
C ARG A 326 15.68 -20.18 7.79
N THR A 327 15.53 -18.89 7.63
CA THR A 327 14.23 -18.22 7.59
C THR A 327 13.77 -17.82 6.18
N ALA A 328 14.49 -18.27 5.15
CA ALA A 328 14.24 -17.86 3.75
C ALA A 328 12.81 -18.12 3.27
N GLU A 329 12.18 -19.23 3.69
CA GLU A 329 10.82 -19.60 3.29
C GLU A 329 9.75 -18.69 3.92
N PHE A 330 10.07 -18.02 5.03
CA PHE A 330 9.17 -17.12 5.74
C PHE A 330 9.35 -15.65 5.33
N THR A 331 10.31 -15.37 4.46
CA THR A 331 10.62 -14.00 4.05
C THR A 331 9.48 -13.42 3.20
N PRO A 332 8.92 -12.26 3.54
CA PRO A 332 7.82 -11.67 2.80
C PRO A 332 8.23 -11.19 1.41
N VAL A 333 7.36 -11.40 0.43
CA VAL A 333 7.57 -10.94 -0.95
C VAL A 333 7.15 -9.48 -1.06
N CYS A 334 8.07 -8.57 -0.82
CA CYS A 334 7.86 -7.14 -0.98
C CYS A 334 9.17 -6.41 -1.31
N HIS A 335 9.06 -5.19 -1.88
CA HIS A 335 10.24 -4.40 -2.24
C HIS A 335 11.14 -4.06 -1.05
N ASN A 336 10.56 -3.82 0.11
CA ASN A 336 11.33 -3.54 1.31
C ASN A 336 12.25 -4.70 1.70
N THR A 337 11.76 -5.93 1.56
CA THR A 337 12.58 -7.13 1.76
C THR A 337 13.77 -7.15 0.80
N LEU A 338 13.55 -6.89 -0.49
CA LEU A 338 14.63 -6.88 -1.47
C LEU A 338 15.66 -5.79 -1.19
N HIS A 339 15.23 -4.59 -0.85
CA HIS A 339 16.16 -3.52 -0.49
C HIS A 339 17.02 -3.88 0.71
N MET A 340 16.41 -4.43 1.73
CA MET A 340 17.07 -4.88 2.94
C MET A 340 18.12 -5.96 2.64
N ILE A 341 17.72 -7.04 1.94
CA ILE A 341 18.63 -8.15 1.62
C ILE A 341 19.73 -7.70 0.65
N LYS A 342 19.45 -6.81 -0.30
CA LYS A 342 20.45 -6.23 -1.20
C LYS A 342 21.50 -5.45 -0.43
N THR A 343 21.08 -4.65 0.57
CA THR A 343 22.00 -3.93 1.45
C THR A 343 22.87 -4.89 2.23
N TYR A 344 22.24 -5.89 2.84
CA TYR A 344 22.95 -6.93 3.57
C TYR A 344 23.97 -7.64 2.68
N GLY A 345 23.57 -8.10 1.50
CA GLY A 345 24.45 -8.75 0.53
C GLY A 345 25.63 -7.89 0.07
N ARG A 346 25.43 -6.57 -0.09
CA ARG A 346 26.50 -5.63 -0.43
C ARG A 346 27.52 -5.45 0.69
N ILE A 347 27.05 -5.45 1.94
CA ILE A 347 27.93 -5.30 3.12
C ILE A 347 28.70 -6.59 3.38
N TRP A 348 28.01 -7.72 3.43
CA TRP A 348 28.55 -8.97 3.95
C TRP A 348 29.12 -9.88 2.85
N ARG A 349 28.69 -9.73 1.59
CA ARG A 349 29.13 -10.54 0.44
C ARG A 349 29.21 -12.04 0.76
N ASN A 350 28.19 -12.54 1.42
CA ASN A 350 28.19 -13.90 1.92
C ASN A 350 27.52 -14.85 0.91
N PRO A 351 28.26 -15.88 0.39
CA PRO A 351 27.72 -16.83 -0.59
C PRO A 351 26.47 -17.58 -0.11
N ALA A 352 26.25 -17.74 1.19
CA ALA A 352 25.05 -18.38 1.71
C ALA A 352 23.77 -17.62 1.38
N LEU A 353 23.84 -16.32 1.07
CA LEU A 353 22.70 -15.56 0.55
C LEU A 353 22.23 -16.07 -0.81
N ALA A 354 23.07 -16.74 -1.59
CA ALA A 354 22.63 -17.38 -2.83
C ALA A 354 21.56 -18.45 -2.56
N TYR A 355 21.69 -19.20 -1.48
CA TYR A 355 20.66 -20.15 -1.06
C TYR A 355 19.36 -19.43 -0.67
N TRP A 356 19.44 -18.34 0.09
CA TRP A 356 18.29 -17.50 0.38
C TRP A 356 17.61 -17.03 -0.92
N CYS A 357 18.37 -16.55 -1.89
CA CYS A 357 17.83 -16.11 -3.19
C CYS A 357 17.09 -17.24 -3.91
N GLN A 358 17.62 -18.46 -3.90
CA GLN A 358 16.99 -19.62 -4.53
C GLN A 358 15.67 -19.98 -3.88
N VAL A 359 15.59 -19.99 -2.55
CA VAL A 359 14.37 -20.29 -1.81
C VAL A 359 13.36 -19.19 -2.03
N HIS A 360 13.75 -17.93 -1.86
CA HIS A 360 12.84 -16.78 -1.96
C HIS A 360 12.30 -16.61 -3.40
N ARG A 361 13.12 -16.91 -4.41
CA ARG A 361 12.68 -16.89 -5.82
C ARG A 361 11.49 -17.83 -6.06
N ARG A 362 11.51 -19.02 -5.49
CA ARG A 362 10.38 -19.96 -5.60
C ARG A 362 9.11 -19.41 -4.97
N THR A 363 9.22 -18.88 -3.77
CA THR A 363 8.08 -18.26 -3.08
C THR A 363 7.55 -17.02 -3.82
N ALA A 364 8.45 -16.22 -4.39
CA ALA A 364 8.09 -15.02 -5.12
C ALA A 364 7.49 -15.30 -6.51
N ALA A 365 7.85 -16.42 -7.15
CA ALA A 365 7.46 -16.69 -8.53
C ALA A 365 5.94 -16.70 -8.75
N GLU A 366 5.19 -17.34 -7.86
CA GLU A 366 3.72 -17.36 -7.95
C GLU A 366 3.11 -15.98 -7.75
N PHE A 367 3.67 -15.22 -6.81
CA PHE A 367 3.20 -13.88 -6.50
C PHE A 367 3.45 -12.90 -7.64
N THR A 368 4.64 -12.97 -8.27
CA THR A 368 5.04 -12.04 -9.34
C THR A 368 4.45 -12.40 -10.69
N ALA A 369 4.12 -13.67 -10.96
CA ALA A 369 3.55 -14.11 -12.23
C ALA A 369 2.24 -13.37 -12.59
N ASN A 370 1.43 -13.07 -11.59
CA ASN A 370 0.16 -12.35 -11.72
C ASN A 370 0.19 -10.96 -11.04
N GLY A 371 1.37 -10.49 -10.69
CA GLY A 371 1.57 -9.24 -9.97
C GLY A 371 1.49 -7.99 -10.87
N PRO A 372 1.42 -6.80 -10.28
CA PRO A 372 1.45 -5.53 -11.00
C PRO A 372 2.78 -5.34 -11.74
N ILE A 373 2.79 -4.43 -12.73
CA ILE A 373 3.95 -4.19 -13.62
C ILE A 373 5.24 -3.95 -12.84
N TYR A 374 5.20 -3.16 -11.76
CA TYR A 374 6.39 -2.88 -10.96
C TYR A 374 6.95 -4.09 -10.19
N MET A 375 6.18 -5.17 -10.05
CA MET A 375 6.66 -6.43 -9.48
C MET A 375 7.37 -7.32 -10.51
N LYS A 376 7.30 -6.99 -11.80
CA LYS A 376 8.00 -7.77 -12.85
C LYS A 376 9.52 -7.79 -12.63
N ASP A 377 10.07 -6.70 -12.10
CA ASP A 377 11.49 -6.59 -11.81
C ASP A 377 11.91 -7.32 -10.53
N TYR A 378 10.96 -7.84 -9.76
CA TYR A 378 11.25 -8.47 -8.47
C TYR A 378 12.19 -9.64 -8.58
N LEU A 379 11.92 -10.57 -9.52
CA LEU A 379 12.77 -11.72 -9.75
C LEU A 379 14.16 -11.33 -10.29
N GLN A 380 14.21 -10.33 -11.18
CA GLN A 380 15.49 -9.78 -11.66
C GLN A 380 16.33 -9.20 -10.51
N ARG A 381 15.72 -8.54 -9.55
CA ARG A 381 16.41 -8.00 -8.37
C ARG A 381 16.94 -9.10 -7.46
N ILE A 382 16.23 -10.23 -7.34
CA ILE A 382 16.77 -11.41 -6.64
C ILE A 382 18.04 -11.90 -7.34
N ASP A 383 18.08 -11.93 -8.68
CA ASP A 383 19.26 -12.34 -9.44
C ASP A 383 20.44 -11.36 -9.25
N GLU A 384 20.16 -10.08 -9.08
CA GLU A 384 21.19 -9.08 -8.73
C GLU A 384 21.79 -9.35 -7.35
N ILE A 385 20.96 -9.66 -6.35
CA ILE A 385 21.40 -9.98 -4.99
C ILE A 385 22.26 -11.25 -5.02
N GLU A 386 21.83 -12.28 -5.75
CA GLU A 386 22.58 -13.54 -5.88
C GLU A 386 23.97 -13.32 -6.50
N ARG A 387 24.05 -12.52 -7.56
CA ARG A 387 25.34 -12.16 -8.16
C ARG A 387 26.26 -11.44 -7.19
N TYR A 388 25.72 -10.49 -6.43
CA TYR A 388 26.48 -9.80 -5.38
C TYR A 388 26.99 -10.75 -4.31
N ALA A 389 26.15 -11.69 -3.85
CA ALA A 389 26.52 -12.67 -2.84
C ALA A 389 27.65 -13.60 -3.32
N LEU A 390 27.66 -13.91 -4.62
CA LEU A 390 28.66 -14.77 -5.24
C LEU A 390 29.93 -14.00 -5.70
N GLY A 391 29.95 -12.69 -5.55
CA GLY A 391 31.12 -11.87 -5.91
C GLY A 391 31.26 -11.56 -7.41
N HIS A 392 30.16 -11.62 -8.16
CA HIS A 392 30.09 -11.35 -9.61
C HIS A 392 29.60 -9.93 -9.91
#